data_b7899a9e11fd2ffe40f706fa720c0b0f
#
_entry.id   b7899a9e11fd2ffe40f706fa720c0b0f
#
_cell.length_a   1.000
_cell.length_b   1.000
_cell.length_c   1.000
_cell.angle_alpha   90.00
_cell.angle_beta   90.00
_cell.angle_gamma   90.00
#
_symmetry.space_group_name_H-M   'P 1'
#
loop_
_entity.id
_entity.type
_entity.pdbx_description
1 polymer ?
#
loop_
_entity_poly.entity_id
_entity_poly.type
_entity_poly.pdbx_seq_one_letter_code
_entity_poly.pdbx_strand_id
1 'polypeptide(L)'
;MSIYTTTHLYNVTAGREADYQAWFDGEHARDLSRLRGFRSADRYEVTPEQVMPDIAQPWRFMSVYEFDYPAPEIDLPALGPLLAEVRDSRLIDDANESERIFSYAMYRDWYSGPNHNVDKPFSGMFIIPANFVAGMEAEYHDWYDNVHIPEVCRVPGFVAMKRGRLSPVQIEPKRFCPGSEIVMCAHQTDDLLFSVKDFSARARGVSPSGEAMEPRSKAGSFARTVHFFKRISGAQQWDGGIAYAGDLSVYPADFRITGA
;
A
#
# COMPACT_ATOMS: atom_id res chain seq x y z
N MET A 1 18.66 0.89 -9.09
CA MET A 1 17.76 1.81 -8.35
C MET A 1 16.90 0.94 -7.45
N SER A 2 16.78 1.30 -6.19
CA SER A 2 16.00 0.51 -5.23
C SER A 2 14.76 1.30 -4.86
N ILE A 3 13.58 0.73 -5.17
CA ILE A 3 12.29 1.33 -4.83
C ILE A 3 12.05 1.10 -3.34
N TYR A 4 11.74 2.17 -2.64
CA TYR A 4 11.30 2.14 -1.25
C TYR A 4 9.85 2.59 -1.15
N THR A 5 9.08 1.87 -0.36
CA THR A 5 7.70 2.23 -0.06
C THR A 5 7.58 2.42 1.45
N THR A 6 7.12 3.59 1.86
CA THR A 6 6.78 3.87 3.26
C THR A 6 5.26 3.88 3.40
N THR A 7 4.75 3.06 4.31
CA THR A 7 3.35 3.07 4.71
C THR A 7 3.18 3.86 6.00
N HIS A 8 2.23 4.77 6.02
CA HIS A 8 1.85 5.54 7.19
C HIS A 8 0.38 5.26 7.49
N LEU A 9 0.11 4.55 8.58
CA LEU A 9 -1.22 4.17 9.04
C LEU A 9 -1.59 5.03 10.24
N TYR A 10 -2.75 5.70 10.19
CA TYR A 10 -3.11 6.73 11.17
C TYR A 10 -4.62 6.97 11.24
N ASN A 11 -5.01 7.76 12.25
CA ASN A 11 -6.34 8.36 12.35
C ASN A 11 -6.19 9.90 12.33
N VAL A 12 -7.05 10.55 11.59
CA VAL A 12 -7.14 12.02 11.60
C VAL A 12 -7.92 12.44 12.83
N THR A 13 -7.53 13.54 13.46
CA THR A 13 -8.26 14.14 14.58
C THR A 13 -9.70 14.45 14.15
N ALA A 14 -10.66 14.00 14.95
CA ALA A 14 -12.08 14.11 14.63
C ALA A 14 -12.47 15.56 14.28
N GLY A 15 -13.13 15.74 13.16
CA GLY A 15 -13.53 17.05 12.63
C GLY A 15 -12.44 17.83 11.89
N ARG A 16 -11.22 17.25 11.76
CA ARG A 16 -10.11 17.87 11.03
C ARG A 16 -9.81 17.20 9.69
N GLU A 17 -10.72 16.34 9.19
CA GLU A 17 -10.52 15.58 7.96
C GLU A 17 -10.30 16.49 6.74
N ALA A 18 -11.06 17.56 6.62
CA ALA A 18 -10.92 18.53 5.53
C ALA A 18 -9.59 19.31 5.62
N ASP A 19 -9.17 19.68 6.82
CA ASP A 19 -7.88 20.36 7.05
C ASP A 19 -6.71 19.44 6.70
N TYR A 20 -6.81 18.17 7.11
CA TYR A 20 -5.80 17.17 6.76
C TYR A 20 -5.73 16.96 5.24
N GLN A 21 -6.87 16.85 4.56
CA GLN A 21 -6.92 16.70 3.10
C GLN A 21 -6.26 17.90 2.41
N ALA A 22 -6.61 19.12 2.81
CA ALA A 22 -6.04 20.35 2.23
C ALA A 22 -4.51 20.43 2.46
N TRP A 23 -4.05 20.06 3.65
CA TRP A 23 -2.62 19.99 3.96
C TRP A 23 -1.91 18.94 3.11
N PHE A 24 -2.47 17.72 3.04
CA PHE A 24 -1.85 16.61 2.29
C PHE A 24 -1.71 16.94 0.79
N ASP A 25 -2.79 17.42 0.16
CA ASP A 25 -2.81 17.71 -1.27
C ASP A 25 -2.04 19.01 -1.62
N GLY A 26 -1.87 19.90 -0.66
CA GLY A 26 -1.21 21.19 -0.84
C GLY A 26 0.25 21.21 -0.39
N GLU A 27 0.46 21.45 0.89
CA GLU A 27 1.82 21.68 1.45
C GLU A 27 2.64 20.41 1.47
N HIS A 28 2.08 19.33 2.01
CA HIS A 28 2.79 18.07 2.17
C HIS A 28 3.24 17.47 0.84
N ALA A 29 2.32 17.39 -0.14
CA ALA A 29 2.65 16.87 -1.46
C ALA A 29 3.73 17.71 -2.17
N ARG A 30 3.65 19.06 -2.04
CA ARG A 30 4.68 19.97 -2.58
C ARG A 30 6.05 19.75 -1.94
N ASP A 31 6.10 19.54 -0.62
CA ASP A 31 7.36 19.37 0.09
C ASP A 31 7.95 17.96 -0.11
N LEU A 32 7.12 16.95 -0.21
CA LEU A 32 7.51 15.60 -0.65
C LEU A 32 8.19 15.62 -2.03
N SER A 33 7.64 16.40 -2.95
CA SER A 33 8.16 16.50 -4.31
C SER A 33 9.60 17.04 -4.40
N ARG A 34 10.05 17.74 -3.37
CA ARG A 34 11.42 18.26 -3.27
C ARG A 34 12.41 17.25 -2.70
N LEU A 35 11.91 16.16 -2.12
CA LEU A 35 12.77 15.09 -1.63
C LEU A 35 13.37 14.33 -2.81
N ARG A 36 14.63 13.98 -2.66
CA ARG A 36 15.35 13.20 -3.65
C ARG A 36 14.65 11.86 -3.88
N GLY A 37 14.46 11.50 -5.15
CA GLY A 37 13.90 10.23 -5.55
C GLY A 37 12.39 10.09 -5.37
N PHE A 38 11.67 11.18 -5.07
CA PHE A 38 10.21 11.14 -4.97
C PHE A 38 9.58 10.57 -6.24
N ARG A 39 8.64 9.63 -6.07
CA ARG A 39 7.84 9.02 -7.15
C ARG A 39 6.37 9.33 -6.99
N SER A 40 5.80 8.97 -5.83
CA SER A 40 4.38 9.20 -5.56
C SER A 40 4.10 9.31 -4.07
N ALA A 41 2.96 9.94 -3.77
CA ALA A 41 2.33 9.94 -2.46
C ALA A 41 0.83 9.76 -2.66
N ASP A 42 0.28 8.66 -2.15
CA ASP A 42 -1.13 8.33 -2.28
C ASP A 42 -1.76 8.21 -0.92
N ARG A 43 -3.01 8.65 -0.81
CA ARG A 43 -3.79 8.59 0.41
C ARG A 43 -5.02 7.71 0.22
N TYR A 44 -5.29 6.91 1.24
CA TYR A 44 -6.34 5.89 1.24
C TYR A 44 -7.18 5.97 2.50
N GLU A 45 -8.44 5.57 2.39
CA GLU A 45 -9.36 5.40 3.52
C GLU A 45 -9.82 3.94 3.59
N VAL A 46 -9.87 3.39 4.80
CA VAL A 46 -10.35 2.02 5.04
C VAL A 46 -11.76 1.83 4.49
N THR A 47 -12.01 0.68 3.88
CA THR A 47 -13.34 0.35 3.35
C THR A 47 -14.10 -0.53 4.35
N PRO A 48 -15.46 -0.55 4.30
CA PRO A 48 -16.25 -1.51 5.06
C PRO A 48 -16.06 -2.96 4.55
N GLU A 49 -15.66 -3.14 3.30
CA GLU A 49 -15.43 -4.45 2.69
C GLU A 49 -14.07 -5.00 3.13
N GLN A 50 -14.09 -5.97 4.04
CA GLN A 50 -12.90 -6.63 4.58
C GLN A 50 -13.02 -8.15 4.45
N VAL A 51 -11.88 -8.84 4.22
CA VAL A 51 -11.82 -10.32 4.22
C VAL A 51 -12.14 -10.87 5.60
N MET A 52 -11.76 -10.16 6.65
CA MET A 52 -11.97 -10.50 8.05
C MET A 52 -12.78 -9.39 8.72
N PRO A 53 -14.10 -9.32 8.51
CA PRO A 53 -14.93 -8.23 9.02
C PRO A 53 -14.99 -8.16 10.55
N ASP A 54 -14.76 -9.29 11.23
CA ASP A 54 -14.77 -9.37 12.69
C ASP A 54 -13.47 -8.85 13.34
N ILE A 55 -12.45 -8.56 12.53
CA ILE A 55 -11.20 -7.96 13.02
C ILE A 55 -11.32 -6.45 12.96
N ALA A 56 -11.14 -5.81 14.12
CA ALA A 56 -11.14 -4.34 14.19
C ALA A 56 -10.09 -3.74 13.26
N GLN A 57 -10.47 -2.68 12.55
CA GLN A 57 -9.59 -1.89 11.70
C GLN A 57 -9.11 -0.68 12.54
N PRO A 58 -7.90 -0.71 13.11
CA PRO A 58 -7.46 0.32 14.04
C PRO A 58 -7.15 1.66 13.36
N TRP A 59 -6.92 1.63 12.04
CA TRP A 59 -6.60 2.83 11.27
C TRP A 59 -7.67 3.11 10.22
N ARG A 60 -8.15 4.33 10.22
CA ARG A 60 -9.07 4.80 9.18
C ARG A 60 -8.34 5.19 7.92
N PHE A 61 -7.11 5.70 8.03
CA PHE A 61 -6.36 6.22 6.90
C PHE A 61 -4.99 5.53 6.75
N MET A 62 -4.55 5.50 5.50
CA MET A 62 -3.22 5.08 5.12
C MET A 62 -2.67 6.05 4.07
N SER A 63 -1.43 6.49 4.24
CA SER A 63 -0.65 7.11 3.17
C SER A 63 0.45 6.17 2.73
N VAL A 64 0.71 6.16 1.43
CA VAL A 64 1.78 5.37 0.81
C VAL A 64 2.69 6.33 0.06
N TYR A 65 3.96 6.32 0.41
CA TYR A 65 5.01 7.13 -0.19
C TYR A 65 5.98 6.24 -0.94
N GLU A 66 6.27 6.55 -2.19
CA GLU A 66 7.21 5.80 -3.02
C GLU A 66 8.38 6.68 -3.44
N PHE A 67 9.57 6.10 -3.33
CA PHE A 67 10.82 6.78 -3.63
C PHE A 67 11.82 5.85 -4.31
N ASP A 68 12.64 6.41 -5.19
CA ASP A 68 13.88 5.81 -5.66
C ASP A 68 15.03 6.27 -4.76
N TYR A 69 15.42 5.48 -3.77
CA TYR A 69 16.47 5.83 -2.83
C TYR A 69 17.78 5.11 -3.15
N PRO A 70 18.76 5.80 -3.75
CA PRO A 70 20.08 5.22 -3.97
C PRO A 70 20.91 5.09 -2.68
N ALA A 71 20.60 5.89 -1.64
CA ALA A 71 21.24 5.88 -0.33
C ALA A 71 20.19 5.98 0.77
N PRO A 72 19.45 4.88 1.06
CA PRO A 72 18.30 4.90 1.96
C PRO A 72 18.66 5.35 3.38
N GLU A 73 19.87 5.12 3.83
CA GLU A 73 20.38 5.57 5.14
C GLU A 73 20.44 7.10 5.28
N ILE A 74 20.49 7.82 4.16
CA ILE A 74 20.48 9.27 4.09
C ILE A 74 19.10 9.78 3.64
N ASP A 75 18.55 9.18 2.59
CA ASP A 75 17.36 9.69 1.90
C ASP A 75 16.09 9.42 2.70
N LEU A 76 15.94 8.23 3.31
CA LEU A 76 14.74 7.85 4.04
C LEU A 76 14.47 8.71 5.29
N PRO A 77 15.46 9.03 6.13
CA PRO A 77 15.26 9.92 7.28
C PRO A 77 14.76 11.32 6.92
N ALA A 78 15.01 11.80 5.70
CA ALA A 78 14.53 13.11 5.25
C ALA A 78 12.99 13.22 5.17
N LEU A 79 12.28 12.10 5.10
CA LEU A 79 10.81 12.07 5.19
C LEU A 79 10.32 12.33 6.62
N GLY A 80 11.12 12.02 7.63
CA GLY A 80 10.72 12.12 9.05
C GLY A 80 10.20 13.51 9.46
N PRO A 81 10.92 14.62 9.17
CA PRO A 81 10.46 15.97 9.48
C PRO A 81 9.09 16.30 8.89
N LEU A 82 8.82 15.89 7.64
CA LEU A 82 7.54 16.15 6.99
C LEU A 82 6.38 15.36 7.63
N LEU A 83 6.66 14.17 8.18
CA LEU A 83 5.68 13.40 8.93
C LEU A 83 5.51 13.92 10.37
N ALA A 84 6.55 14.51 10.96
CA ALA A 84 6.46 15.14 12.28
C ALA A 84 5.56 16.39 12.25
N GLU A 85 5.62 17.18 11.19
CA GLU A 85 4.83 18.40 11.03
C GLU A 85 3.32 18.15 11.19
N VAL A 86 2.81 17.05 10.66
CA VAL A 86 1.38 16.72 10.77
C VAL A 86 0.97 16.37 12.19
N ARG A 87 1.88 15.84 12.99
CA ARG A 87 1.66 15.59 14.42
C ARG A 87 1.67 16.90 15.20
N ASP A 88 2.63 17.77 14.93
CA ASP A 88 2.78 19.07 15.59
C ASP A 88 1.58 19.97 15.33
N SER A 89 0.99 19.90 14.14
CA SER A 89 -0.25 20.60 13.79
C SER A 89 -1.53 20.00 14.37
N ARG A 90 -1.41 18.85 15.08
CA ARG A 90 -2.53 18.09 15.65
C ARG A 90 -3.60 17.67 14.64
N LEU A 91 -3.20 17.43 13.42
CA LEU A 91 -4.07 16.88 12.39
C LEU A 91 -4.26 15.37 12.54
N ILE A 92 -3.30 14.69 13.16
CA ILE A 92 -3.38 13.26 13.48
C ILE A 92 -3.76 13.08 14.95
N ASP A 93 -4.66 12.12 15.19
CA ASP A 93 -5.01 11.69 16.53
C ASP A 93 -3.91 10.76 17.07
N ASP A 94 -3.07 11.30 17.94
CA ASP A 94 -1.98 10.60 18.62
C ASP A 94 -2.39 9.96 19.96
N ALA A 95 -3.62 10.23 20.41
CA ALA A 95 -4.10 9.83 21.74
C ALA A 95 -4.05 8.31 21.98
N ASN A 96 -4.01 7.49 20.93
CA ASN A 96 -4.10 6.03 21.03
C ASN A 96 -2.80 5.30 20.67
N GLU A 97 -1.70 5.99 20.46
CA GLU A 97 -0.45 5.36 19.98
C GLU A 97 -0.66 4.42 18.77
N SER A 98 -1.73 4.66 18.01
CA SER A 98 -2.14 3.77 16.91
C SER A 98 -1.35 4.01 15.64
N GLU A 99 -0.77 5.18 15.48
CA GLU A 99 0.01 5.54 14.30
C GLU A 99 1.16 4.55 14.05
N ARG A 100 1.33 4.15 12.79
CA ARG A 100 2.40 3.23 12.36
C ARG A 100 3.03 3.74 11.08
N ILE A 101 4.35 3.85 11.10
CA ILE A 101 5.16 4.24 9.94
C ILE A 101 6.21 3.16 9.73
N PHE A 102 6.13 2.47 8.58
CA PHE A 102 7.11 1.45 8.24
C PHE A 102 7.57 1.62 6.80
N SER A 103 8.86 1.50 6.59
CA SER A 103 9.50 1.58 5.29
C SER A 103 10.01 0.23 4.83
N TYR A 104 9.78 -0.07 3.57
CA TYR A 104 10.14 -1.34 2.95
C TYR A 104 10.97 -1.11 1.70
N ALA A 105 12.02 -1.90 1.54
CA ALA A 105 12.75 -2.03 0.28
C ALA A 105 11.98 -3.02 -0.61
N MET A 106 11.52 -2.56 -1.76
CA MET A 106 10.72 -3.38 -2.66
C MET A 106 11.62 -4.31 -3.49
N TYR A 107 11.22 -5.57 -3.64
CA TYR A 107 11.98 -6.56 -4.43
C TYR A 107 11.94 -6.25 -5.92
N ARG A 108 10.80 -5.74 -6.38
CA ARG A 108 10.54 -5.30 -7.74
C ARG A 108 9.40 -4.28 -7.74
N ASP A 109 9.17 -3.68 -8.88
CA ASP A 109 7.98 -2.86 -9.12
C ASP A 109 6.71 -3.73 -9.20
N TRP A 110 5.58 -3.14 -9.55
CA TRP A 110 4.31 -3.84 -9.64
C TRP A 110 4.35 -4.99 -10.65
N TYR A 111 3.93 -6.18 -10.21
CA TYR A 111 3.49 -7.23 -11.12
C TYR A 111 2.12 -6.84 -11.65
N SER A 112 1.96 -6.74 -12.96
CA SER A 112 0.69 -6.47 -13.62
C SER A 112 -0.03 -7.77 -13.94
N GLY A 113 -1.22 -7.94 -13.38
CA GLY A 113 -2.09 -9.06 -13.72
C GLY A 113 -2.84 -8.86 -15.05
N PRO A 114 -3.56 -9.90 -15.53
CA PRO A 114 -4.24 -9.87 -16.83
C PRO A 114 -5.37 -8.85 -16.90
N ASN A 115 -5.93 -8.44 -15.77
CA ASN A 115 -7.04 -7.49 -15.68
C ASN A 115 -6.57 -6.04 -15.43
N HIS A 116 -5.27 -5.79 -15.39
CA HIS A 116 -4.72 -4.47 -15.13
C HIS A 116 -4.92 -3.55 -16.34
N ASN A 117 -5.71 -2.51 -16.17
CA ASN A 117 -5.78 -1.42 -17.14
C ASN A 117 -4.75 -0.35 -16.76
N VAL A 118 -3.64 -0.31 -17.50
CA VAL A 118 -2.51 0.60 -17.24
C VAL A 118 -2.87 2.08 -17.46
N ASP A 119 -3.94 2.35 -18.18
CA ASP A 119 -4.42 3.71 -18.46
C ASP A 119 -5.36 4.24 -17.35
N LYS A 120 -5.64 3.42 -16.32
CA LYS A 120 -6.47 3.81 -15.19
C LYS A 120 -5.69 3.79 -13.88
N PRO A 121 -5.90 4.76 -13.00
CA PRO A 121 -5.32 4.71 -11.66
C PRO A 121 -5.90 3.54 -10.86
N PHE A 122 -5.18 3.10 -9.83
CA PHE A 122 -5.73 2.18 -8.85
C PHE A 122 -6.87 2.84 -8.09
N SER A 123 -7.99 2.14 -7.93
CA SER A 123 -9.12 2.58 -7.10
C SER A 123 -8.86 2.37 -5.61
N GLY A 124 -7.88 1.55 -5.27
CA GLY A 124 -7.44 1.30 -3.89
C GLY A 124 -6.42 0.18 -3.83
N MET A 125 -6.14 -0.26 -2.61
CA MET A 125 -5.26 -1.40 -2.36
C MET A 125 -5.58 -2.09 -1.05
N PHE A 126 -5.09 -3.32 -0.90
CA PHE A 126 -4.93 -3.93 0.41
C PHE A 126 -3.46 -4.19 0.71
N ILE A 127 -3.14 -4.20 1.99
CA ILE A 127 -1.80 -4.50 2.51
C ILE A 127 -1.86 -5.70 3.45
N ILE A 128 -0.79 -6.50 3.41
CA ILE A 128 -0.59 -7.64 4.29
C ILE A 128 0.83 -7.57 4.84
N PRO A 129 1.04 -7.21 6.10
CA PRO A 129 2.28 -7.54 6.79
C PRO A 129 2.43 -9.05 6.88
N ALA A 130 3.58 -9.57 6.52
CA ALA A 130 3.82 -11.00 6.44
C ALA A 130 5.21 -11.36 7.01
N ASN A 131 5.38 -12.64 7.32
CA ASN A 131 6.67 -13.22 7.68
C ASN A 131 6.81 -14.55 6.97
N PHE A 132 8.03 -14.98 6.73
CA PHE A 132 8.32 -16.36 6.34
C PHE A 132 8.73 -17.18 7.57
N VAL A 133 8.57 -18.48 7.47
CA VAL A 133 9.07 -19.43 8.47
C VAL A 133 10.58 -19.53 8.35
N ALA A 134 11.30 -19.49 9.46
CA ALA A 134 12.76 -19.56 9.48
C ALA A 134 13.26 -20.80 8.69
N GLY A 135 14.16 -20.58 7.76
CA GLY A 135 14.71 -21.62 6.88
C GLY A 135 13.89 -21.93 5.63
N MET A 136 12.71 -21.30 5.47
CA MET A 136 11.82 -21.51 4.31
C MET A 136 11.71 -20.26 3.43
N GLU A 137 12.67 -19.34 3.50
CA GLU A 137 12.63 -18.06 2.78
C GLU A 137 12.52 -18.28 1.26
N ALA A 138 13.33 -19.20 0.71
CA ALA A 138 13.33 -19.48 -0.73
C ALA A 138 11.97 -20.01 -1.22
N GLU A 139 11.36 -20.95 -0.47
CA GLU A 139 10.04 -21.49 -0.77
C GLU A 139 8.96 -20.42 -0.67
N TYR A 140 9.06 -19.54 0.34
CA TYR A 140 8.14 -18.42 0.51
C TYR A 140 8.15 -17.49 -0.70
N HIS A 141 9.34 -17.10 -1.19
CA HIS A 141 9.45 -16.22 -2.34
C HIS A 141 8.99 -16.91 -3.63
N ASP A 142 9.37 -18.16 -3.84
CA ASP A 142 8.95 -18.93 -5.02
C ASP A 142 7.43 -19.07 -5.09
N TRP A 143 6.79 -19.44 -3.98
CA TRP A 143 5.34 -19.57 -3.92
C TRP A 143 4.63 -18.23 -4.20
N TYR A 144 5.09 -17.12 -3.60
CA TYR A 144 4.49 -15.83 -3.88
C TYR A 144 4.63 -15.44 -5.34
N ASP A 145 5.83 -15.53 -5.89
CA ASP A 145 6.15 -14.98 -7.20
C ASP A 145 5.58 -15.81 -8.34
N ASN A 146 5.56 -17.14 -8.19
CA ASN A 146 5.19 -18.04 -9.27
C ASN A 146 3.78 -18.62 -9.13
N VAL A 147 3.17 -18.58 -7.94
CA VAL A 147 1.85 -19.14 -7.67
C VAL A 147 0.88 -18.06 -7.20
N HIS A 148 1.09 -17.50 -6.02
CA HIS A 148 0.06 -16.73 -5.32
C HIS A 148 -0.23 -15.37 -5.98
N ILE A 149 0.80 -14.61 -6.36
CA ILE A 149 0.62 -13.33 -7.05
C ILE A 149 -0.16 -13.49 -8.37
N PRO A 150 0.21 -14.42 -9.26
CA PRO A 150 -0.57 -14.68 -10.47
C PRO A 150 -2.02 -15.06 -10.19
N GLU A 151 -2.28 -15.87 -9.16
CA GLU A 151 -3.64 -16.28 -8.79
C GLU A 151 -4.47 -15.13 -8.25
N VAL A 152 -3.92 -14.33 -7.34
CA VAL A 152 -4.60 -13.16 -6.78
C VAL A 152 -4.93 -12.15 -7.88
N CYS A 153 -4.02 -11.90 -8.80
CA CYS A 153 -4.25 -10.97 -9.91
C CYS A 153 -5.23 -11.50 -10.99
N ARG A 154 -5.69 -12.75 -10.89
CA ARG A 154 -6.84 -13.25 -11.66
C ARG A 154 -8.19 -13.04 -11.00
N VAL A 155 -8.22 -12.64 -9.73
CA VAL A 155 -9.46 -12.24 -9.07
C VAL A 155 -9.98 -10.97 -9.74
N PRO A 156 -11.26 -10.92 -10.17
CA PRO A 156 -11.81 -9.71 -10.75
C PRO A 156 -11.61 -8.49 -9.84
N GLY A 157 -11.05 -7.43 -10.42
CA GLY A 157 -10.77 -6.20 -9.69
C GLY A 157 -9.41 -6.14 -8.98
N PHE A 158 -8.72 -7.26 -8.74
CA PHE A 158 -7.35 -7.25 -8.21
C PHE A 158 -6.38 -7.29 -9.39
N VAL A 159 -5.60 -6.25 -9.57
CA VAL A 159 -4.94 -6.01 -10.86
C VAL A 159 -3.44 -6.01 -10.83
N ALA A 160 -2.84 -5.65 -9.70
CA ALA A 160 -1.38 -5.61 -9.59
C ALA A 160 -0.92 -5.90 -8.16
N MET A 161 0.26 -6.49 -8.02
CA MET A 161 0.87 -6.78 -6.72
C MET A 161 2.34 -6.44 -6.69
N LYS A 162 2.82 -6.04 -5.51
CA LYS A 162 4.24 -5.91 -5.22
C LYS A 162 4.54 -6.38 -3.81
N ARG A 163 5.80 -6.70 -3.56
CA ARG A 163 6.30 -7.17 -2.28
C ARG A 163 7.60 -6.50 -1.92
N GLY A 164 7.85 -6.36 -0.63
CA GLY A 164 9.09 -5.81 -0.13
C GLY A 164 9.44 -6.35 1.24
N ARG A 165 10.71 -6.17 1.60
CA ARG A 165 11.24 -6.49 2.91
C ARG A 165 11.34 -5.22 3.75
N LEU A 166 11.05 -5.34 5.04
CA LEU A 166 11.23 -4.25 5.99
C LEU A 166 12.66 -3.70 5.86
N SER A 167 12.77 -2.41 5.61
CA SER A 167 14.06 -1.74 5.50
C SER A 167 14.80 -1.77 6.84
N PRO A 168 16.12 -2.01 6.86
CA PRO A 168 16.91 -1.87 8.08
C PRO A 168 16.93 -0.41 8.57
N VAL A 169 16.71 0.55 7.67
CA VAL A 169 16.54 1.96 8.00
C VAL A 169 15.06 2.28 8.13
N GLN A 170 14.67 2.82 9.26
CA GLN A 170 13.30 3.19 9.57
C GLN A 170 13.23 4.65 10.04
N ILE A 171 12.15 5.35 9.73
CA ILE A 171 11.87 6.70 10.23
C ILE A 171 11.65 6.64 11.74
N GLU A 172 10.96 5.59 12.21
CA GLU A 172 10.71 5.33 13.63
C GLU A 172 11.27 3.97 14.06
N PRO A 173 12.59 3.85 14.26
CA PRO A 173 13.23 2.54 14.46
C PRO A 173 12.83 1.83 15.76
N LYS A 174 12.22 2.54 16.71
CA LYS A 174 11.80 1.97 18.01
C LYS A 174 10.43 1.29 17.96
N ARG A 175 9.66 1.46 16.88
CA ARG A 175 8.34 0.84 16.76
C ARG A 175 8.46 -0.57 16.23
N PHE A 176 7.78 -1.50 16.89
CA PHE A 176 7.71 -2.88 16.45
C PHE A 176 6.86 -3.00 15.18
N CYS A 177 7.43 -3.60 14.14
CA CYS A 177 6.70 -4.01 12.94
C CYS A 177 6.35 -5.49 13.01
N PRO A 178 5.09 -5.88 12.89
CA PRO A 178 4.67 -7.28 13.01
C PRO A 178 5.09 -8.16 11.82
N GLY A 179 5.48 -7.55 10.69
CA GLY A 179 5.87 -8.22 9.46
C GLY A 179 7.25 -7.79 8.99
N SER A 180 8.17 -8.75 8.79
CA SER A 180 9.45 -8.51 8.10
C SER A 180 9.26 -8.32 6.58
N GLU A 181 8.09 -8.70 6.08
CA GLU A 181 7.68 -8.60 4.70
C GLU A 181 6.39 -7.78 4.59
N ILE A 182 6.19 -7.13 3.45
CA ILE A 182 4.91 -6.54 3.06
C ILE A 182 4.47 -7.08 1.72
N VAL A 183 3.18 -7.33 1.59
CA VAL A 183 2.51 -7.59 0.32
C VAL A 183 1.49 -6.47 0.11
N MET A 184 1.54 -5.85 -1.05
CA MET A 184 0.59 -4.82 -1.47
C MET A 184 -0.11 -5.28 -2.73
N CYS A 185 -1.43 -5.26 -2.73
CA CYS A 185 -2.24 -5.59 -3.89
C CYS A 185 -3.14 -4.42 -4.25
N ALA A 186 -2.93 -3.88 -5.43
CA ALA A 186 -3.75 -2.82 -5.97
C ALA A 186 -5.01 -3.37 -6.63
N HIS A 187 -6.10 -2.62 -6.54
CA HIS A 187 -7.34 -2.98 -7.20
C HIS A 187 -7.86 -1.83 -8.08
N GLN A 188 -8.59 -2.22 -9.15
CA GLN A 188 -9.35 -1.36 -10.05
C GLN A 188 -10.75 -1.97 -10.18
N THR A 189 -11.67 -1.54 -9.32
CA THR A 189 -13.04 -2.08 -9.28
C THR A 189 -13.99 -1.04 -8.69
N ASP A 190 -15.21 -1.03 -9.20
CA ASP A 190 -16.34 -0.28 -8.63
C ASP A 190 -17.17 -1.16 -7.67
N ASP A 191 -16.90 -2.48 -7.64
CA ASP A 191 -17.54 -3.45 -6.74
C ASP A 191 -16.48 -4.24 -5.97
N LEU A 192 -15.92 -3.58 -4.95
CA LEU A 192 -14.92 -4.20 -4.09
C LEU A 192 -15.48 -5.38 -3.31
N LEU A 193 -16.76 -5.32 -2.92
CA LEU A 193 -17.42 -6.40 -2.18
C LEU A 193 -17.44 -7.72 -2.98
N PHE A 194 -17.71 -7.63 -4.28
CA PHE A 194 -17.65 -8.79 -5.16
C PHE A 194 -16.23 -9.36 -5.21
N SER A 195 -15.22 -8.50 -5.43
CA SER A 195 -13.81 -8.91 -5.49
C SER A 195 -13.35 -9.59 -4.19
N VAL A 196 -13.68 -9.02 -3.03
CA VAL A 196 -13.36 -9.59 -1.71
C VAL A 196 -14.04 -10.95 -1.49
N LYS A 197 -15.31 -11.08 -1.89
CA LYS A 197 -16.06 -12.35 -1.79
C LYS A 197 -15.49 -13.42 -2.70
N ASP A 198 -15.18 -13.08 -3.94
CA ASP A 198 -14.61 -14.05 -4.92
C ASP A 198 -13.20 -14.48 -4.47
N PHE A 199 -12.34 -13.55 -4.06
CA PHE A 199 -11.03 -13.85 -3.46
C PHE A 199 -11.16 -14.85 -2.29
N SER A 200 -12.05 -14.55 -1.35
CA SER A 200 -12.28 -15.41 -0.18
C SER A 200 -12.83 -16.79 -0.55
N ALA A 201 -13.67 -16.86 -1.58
CA ALA A 201 -14.22 -18.11 -2.08
C ALA A 201 -13.17 -18.95 -2.81
N ARG A 202 -12.33 -18.34 -3.66
CA ARG A 202 -11.20 -19.00 -4.33
C ARG A 202 -10.21 -19.58 -3.33
N ALA A 203 -9.87 -18.81 -2.27
CA ALA A 203 -8.98 -19.27 -1.20
C ALA A 203 -9.54 -20.49 -0.43
N ARG A 204 -10.86 -20.71 -0.45
CA ARG A 204 -11.54 -21.89 0.14
C ARG A 204 -11.84 -23.00 -0.87
N GLY A 205 -11.47 -22.82 -2.14
CA GLY A 205 -11.77 -23.78 -3.20
C GLY A 205 -13.24 -23.87 -3.62
N VAL A 206 -14.05 -22.84 -3.32
CA VAL A 206 -15.51 -22.84 -3.53
C VAL A 206 -16.00 -21.65 -4.37
N SER A 207 -15.15 -21.05 -5.17
CA SER A 207 -15.50 -19.90 -5.99
C SER A 207 -16.60 -20.22 -7.01
N PRO A 208 -17.60 -19.34 -7.18
CA PRO A 208 -18.59 -19.43 -8.24
C PRO A 208 -17.99 -19.40 -9.66
N SER A 209 -16.81 -18.82 -9.84
CA SER A 209 -16.09 -18.83 -11.11
C SER A 209 -15.47 -20.20 -11.45
N GLY A 210 -15.51 -21.15 -10.53
CA GLY A 210 -14.91 -22.48 -10.67
C GLY A 210 -13.39 -22.51 -10.51
N GLU A 211 -12.76 -21.36 -10.28
CA GLU A 211 -11.32 -21.26 -10.03
C GLU A 211 -11.04 -21.35 -8.54
N ALA A 212 -10.18 -22.28 -8.13
CA ALA A 212 -9.62 -22.35 -6.79
C ALA A 212 -8.19 -21.83 -6.79
N MET A 213 -7.78 -21.27 -5.67
CA MET A 213 -6.36 -20.99 -5.45
C MET A 213 -5.65 -22.24 -4.94
N GLU A 214 -4.38 -22.36 -5.27
CA GLU A 214 -3.52 -23.39 -4.70
C GLU A 214 -3.49 -23.26 -3.17
N PRO A 215 -3.33 -24.38 -2.46
CA PRO A 215 -3.18 -24.35 -1.03
C PRO A 215 -2.05 -23.42 -0.60
N ARG A 216 -2.27 -22.70 0.47
CA ARG A 216 -1.29 -21.78 1.03
C ARG A 216 0.00 -22.50 1.37
N SER A 217 1.15 -21.96 0.96
CA SER A 217 2.45 -22.48 1.37
C SER A 217 2.61 -22.44 2.88
N LYS A 218 3.21 -23.50 3.42
CA LYS A 218 3.61 -23.57 4.83
C LYS A 218 4.77 -22.65 5.17
N ALA A 219 5.47 -22.14 4.16
CA ALA A 219 6.58 -21.21 4.32
C ALA A 219 6.15 -19.81 4.80
N GLY A 220 4.87 -19.44 4.60
CA GLY A 220 4.35 -18.15 5.03
C GLY A 220 3.74 -18.21 6.43
N SER A 221 4.25 -17.37 7.34
CA SER A 221 3.61 -17.02 8.60
C SER A 221 2.98 -15.64 8.45
N PHE A 222 1.67 -15.55 8.45
CA PHE A 222 0.98 -14.29 8.21
C PHE A 222 0.58 -13.62 9.51
N ALA A 223 0.82 -12.30 9.63
CA ALA A 223 0.03 -11.49 10.52
C ALA A 223 -1.44 -11.60 10.07
N ARG A 224 -2.36 -11.75 11.01
CA ARG A 224 -3.80 -12.01 10.73
C ARG A 224 -4.55 -10.78 10.21
N THR A 225 -3.88 -9.83 9.58
CA THR A 225 -4.47 -8.55 9.24
C THR A 225 -4.28 -8.26 7.76
N VAL A 226 -5.37 -8.39 7.02
CA VAL A 226 -5.51 -7.87 5.65
C VAL A 226 -6.40 -6.65 5.74
N HIS A 227 -5.89 -5.50 5.33
CA HIS A 227 -6.63 -4.25 5.40
C HIS A 227 -6.88 -3.72 3.99
N PHE A 228 -8.15 -3.54 3.64
CA PHE A 228 -8.58 -2.98 2.36
C PHE A 228 -8.87 -1.49 2.50
N PHE A 229 -8.33 -0.73 1.56
CA PHE A 229 -8.46 0.71 1.49
C PHE A 229 -8.88 1.14 0.08
N LYS A 230 -9.75 2.15 -0.02
CA LYS A 230 -10.01 2.90 -1.25
C LYS A 230 -9.07 4.10 -1.33
N ARG A 231 -8.63 4.43 -2.54
CA ARG A 231 -7.85 5.63 -2.80
C ARG A 231 -8.75 6.86 -2.73
N ILE A 232 -8.28 7.93 -2.09
CA ILE A 232 -9.01 9.19 -1.92
C ILE A 232 -8.26 10.40 -2.47
N SER A 233 -6.94 10.36 -2.52
CA SER A 233 -6.13 11.39 -3.15
C SER A 233 -4.72 10.87 -3.45
N GLY A 234 -3.91 11.65 -4.18
CA GLY A 234 -2.51 11.36 -4.37
C GLY A 234 -1.80 12.36 -5.25
N ALA A 235 -0.47 12.32 -5.19
CA ALA A 235 0.44 13.07 -6.02
C ALA A 235 1.47 12.11 -6.62
N GLN A 236 1.79 12.29 -7.89
CA GLN A 236 2.82 11.50 -8.57
C GLN A 236 3.71 12.41 -9.39
N GLN A 237 5.00 12.09 -9.39
CA GLN A 237 5.96 12.73 -10.28
C GLN A 237 5.91 12.05 -11.66
N TRP A 238 5.91 12.87 -12.72
CA TRP A 238 6.10 12.42 -14.10
C TRP A 238 7.01 13.40 -14.84
N ASP A 239 7.39 13.10 -16.09
CA ASP A 239 8.32 13.90 -16.88
C ASP A 239 7.88 15.36 -17.11
N GLY A 240 6.60 15.67 -16.91
CA GLY A 240 6.02 17.03 -17.01
C GLY A 240 5.85 17.77 -15.69
N GLY A 241 6.24 17.18 -14.54
CA GLY A 241 6.06 17.79 -13.22
C GLY A 241 5.33 16.90 -12.21
N ILE A 242 4.43 17.47 -11.42
CA ILE A 242 3.67 16.76 -10.39
C ILE A 242 2.18 16.91 -10.63
N ALA A 243 1.46 15.78 -10.70
CA ALA A 243 0.01 15.75 -10.71
C ALA A 243 -0.55 15.57 -9.31
N TYR A 244 -1.53 16.38 -9.01
CA TYR A 244 -2.33 16.29 -7.79
C TYR A 244 -3.75 15.93 -8.17
N ALA A 245 -4.30 14.90 -7.56
CA ALA A 245 -5.70 14.55 -7.78
C ALA A 245 -6.34 14.13 -6.46
N GLY A 246 -7.23 14.97 -5.97
CA GLY A 246 -8.20 14.61 -4.93
C GLY A 246 -9.29 13.67 -5.45
N ASP A 247 -9.54 13.68 -6.76
CA ASP A 247 -10.49 12.81 -7.47
C ASP A 247 -9.75 11.97 -8.50
N LEU A 248 -10.01 10.67 -8.51
CA LEU A 248 -9.41 9.72 -9.46
C LEU A 248 -9.72 10.04 -10.93
N SER A 249 -10.81 10.77 -11.20
CA SER A 249 -11.18 11.22 -12.55
C SER A 249 -10.25 12.28 -13.14
N VAL A 250 -9.36 12.86 -12.34
CA VAL A 250 -8.51 14.00 -12.70
C VAL A 250 -7.10 13.59 -13.15
N TYR A 251 -6.76 12.29 -13.10
CA TYR A 251 -5.48 11.84 -13.64
C TYR A 251 -5.46 11.99 -15.16
N PRO A 252 -4.38 12.56 -15.75
CA PRO A 252 -4.21 12.55 -17.19
C PRO A 252 -4.28 11.13 -17.74
N ALA A 253 -4.81 10.97 -18.95
CA ALA A 253 -4.90 9.66 -19.63
C ALA A 253 -3.53 8.99 -19.88
N ASP A 254 -2.44 9.74 -19.76
CA ASP A 254 -1.06 9.30 -19.86
C ASP A 254 -0.38 9.01 -18.51
N PHE A 255 -1.17 9.03 -17.43
CA PHE A 255 -0.72 8.63 -16.10
C PHE A 255 -0.38 7.14 -16.10
N ARG A 256 0.87 6.84 -16.36
CA ARG A 256 1.38 5.47 -16.35
C ARG A 256 2.10 5.19 -15.05
N ILE A 257 1.76 4.08 -14.42
CA ILE A 257 2.63 3.49 -13.41
C ILE A 257 3.89 3.08 -14.17
N THR A 258 4.96 3.85 -14.00
CA THR A 258 6.23 3.53 -14.64
C THR A 258 6.77 2.25 -14.04
N GLY A 259 6.86 1.18 -14.84
CA GLY A 259 7.41 -0.11 -14.41
C GLY A 259 6.68 -1.33 -14.98
N ALA A 260 5.96 -1.20 -16.10
CA ALA A 260 5.55 -2.37 -16.89
C ALA A 260 6.64 -2.76 -17.87
#